data_033f44044373af447fb995090a3ad67c
#
_entry.id   033f44044373af447fb995090a3ad67c
#
_cell.length_a   1.000
_cell.length_b   1.000
_cell.length_c   1.000
_cell.angle_alpha   90.00
_cell.angle_beta   90.00
_cell.angle_gamma   90.00
#
_symmetry.space_group_name_H-M   'P 1'
#
loop_
_entity.id
_entity.type
_entity.pdbx_description
1 polymer ?
#
loop_
_entity_poly.entity_id
_entity_poly.type
_entity_poly.pdbx_seq_one_letter_code
_entity_poly.pdbx_strand_id
1 'polypeptide(L)'
;MKFDGAALFLEPCNLAMAEEARLWEELKRLQEMLGCGYDLKLVWAPSPTSEIEGEVKRCTMYIYSETLKAAMKTLRHEFLDYAVTQLIEPYKEVTNALIALINKQAYARKEKLVEALAILFS
;
A
#
# COMPACT_ATOMS: atom_id res chain seq x y z
N MET A 1 -26.00 2.10 -38.91
CA MET A 1 -25.19 3.20 -38.48
C MET A 1 -25.61 3.80 -37.19
N LYS A 2 -26.70 3.34 -36.69
CA LYS A 2 -27.16 3.79 -35.38
C LYS A 2 -26.14 3.48 -34.27
N PHE A 3 -25.44 2.37 -34.37
CA PHE A 3 -24.44 2.01 -33.40
C PHE A 3 -23.28 2.98 -33.37
N ASP A 4 -22.83 3.39 -34.55
CA ASP A 4 -21.74 4.35 -34.63
C ASP A 4 -22.16 5.70 -34.08
N GLY A 5 -23.41 6.10 -34.39
CA GLY A 5 -23.96 7.32 -33.82
C GLY A 5 -24.09 7.25 -32.32
N ALA A 6 -24.53 6.11 -31.77
CA ALA A 6 -24.64 5.92 -30.34
C ALA A 6 -23.29 5.97 -29.68
N ALA A 7 -22.28 5.34 -30.29
CA ALA A 7 -20.92 5.37 -29.76
C ALA A 7 -20.35 6.79 -29.76
N LEU A 8 -20.66 7.58 -30.80
CA LEU A 8 -20.22 8.96 -30.89
C LEU A 8 -20.87 9.87 -29.83
N PHE A 9 -22.04 9.46 -29.35
CA PHE A 9 -22.76 10.24 -28.35
C PHE A 9 -22.45 9.85 -26.90
N LEU A 10 -21.54 8.89 -26.68
CA LEU A 10 -21.08 8.59 -25.35
C LEU A 10 -20.38 9.80 -24.78
N GLU A 11 -20.90 10.30 -23.68
CA GLU A 11 -20.30 11.43 -23.02
C GLU A 11 -18.98 11.05 -22.35
N PRO A 12 -18.03 11.99 -22.20
CA PRO A 12 -16.77 11.71 -21.54
C PRO A 12 -16.94 11.10 -20.14
N CYS A 13 -17.98 11.50 -19.41
CA CYS A 13 -18.25 10.95 -18.09
C CYS A 13 -18.59 9.45 -18.13
N ASN A 14 -19.33 9.01 -19.15
CA ASN A 14 -19.67 7.59 -19.33
C ASN A 14 -18.44 6.78 -19.69
N LEU A 15 -17.56 7.34 -20.51
CA LEU A 15 -16.31 6.70 -20.87
C LEU A 15 -15.40 6.56 -19.64
N ALA A 16 -15.28 7.61 -18.86
CA ALA A 16 -14.51 7.59 -17.61
C ALA A 16 -15.05 6.56 -16.63
N MET A 17 -16.37 6.44 -16.51
CA MET A 17 -17.00 5.43 -15.65
C MET A 17 -16.70 4.01 -16.13
N ALA A 18 -16.68 3.80 -17.45
CA ALA A 18 -16.36 2.49 -18.01
C ALA A 18 -14.91 2.13 -17.76
N GLU A 19 -14.00 3.09 -17.86
CA GLU A 19 -12.59 2.88 -17.57
C GLU A 19 -12.35 2.64 -16.07
N GLU A 20 -13.05 3.39 -15.21
CA GLU A 20 -12.97 3.18 -13.78
C GLU A 20 -13.50 1.80 -13.39
N ALA A 21 -14.55 1.33 -14.04
CA ALA A 21 -15.06 -0.02 -13.82
C ALA A 21 -14.01 -1.09 -14.12
N ARG A 22 -13.19 -0.87 -15.15
CA ARG A 22 -12.08 -1.78 -15.46
C ARG A 22 -11.04 -1.82 -14.35
N LEU A 23 -10.77 -0.69 -13.72
CA LEU A 23 -9.86 -0.65 -12.59
C LEU A 23 -10.43 -1.43 -11.41
N TRP A 24 -11.72 -1.28 -11.13
CA TRP A 24 -12.38 -2.06 -10.09
C TRP A 24 -12.35 -3.56 -10.37
N GLU A 25 -12.56 -3.96 -11.63
CA GLU A 25 -12.46 -5.36 -12.02
C GLU A 25 -11.05 -5.91 -11.81
N GLU A 26 -10.04 -5.13 -12.15
CA GLU A 26 -8.65 -5.53 -11.93
C GLU A 26 -8.32 -5.64 -10.44
N LEU A 27 -8.77 -4.70 -9.63
CA LEU A 27 -8.59 -4.76 -8.19
C LEU A 27 -9.22 -6.03 -7.63
N LYS A 28 -10.44 -6.34 -8.04
CA LYS A 28 -11.14 -7.53 -7.60
C LYS A 28 -10.39 -8.79 -8.02
N ARG A 29 -9.88 -8.82 -9.25
CA ARG A 29 -9.09 -9.95 -9.74
C ARG A 29 -7.86 -10.20 -8.89
N LEU A 30 -7.14 -9.13 -8.53
CA LEU A 30 -5.94 -9.23 -7.69
C LEU A 30 -6.29 -9.68 -6.26
N GLN A 31 -7.37 -9.16 -5.71
CA GLN A 31 -7.87 -9.59 -4.40
C GLN A 31 -8.17 -11.09 -4.37
N GLU A 32 -8.84 -11.58 -5.40
CA GLU A 32 -9.18 -13.00 -5.51
C GLU A 32 -7.94 -13.87 -5.74
N MET A 33 -6.99 -13.40 -6.56
CA MET A 33 -5.76 -14.14 -6.82
C MET A 33 -4.88 -14.29 -5.58
N LEU A 34 -4.75 -13.22 -4.82
CA LEU A 34 -3.85 -13.19 -3.67
C LEU A 34 -4.54 -13.48 -2.33
N GLY A 35 -5.86 -13.49 -2.32
CA GLY A 35 -6.64 -13.78 -1.12
C GLY A 35 -6.48 -12.74 -0.01
N CYS A 36 -6.23 -11.49 -0.37
CA CYS A 36 -6.03 -10.41 0.59
C CYS A 36 -6.41 -9.05 -0.02
N GLY A 37 -6.37 -8.01 0.81
CA GLY A 37 -6.65 -6.66 0.35
C GLY A 37 -8.13 -6.38 0.08
N TYR A 38 -9.04 -7.22 0.60
CA TYR A 38 -10.48 -7.05 0.37
C TYR A 38 -11.05 -5.78 0.98
N ASP A 39 -10.33 -5.17 1.90
CA ASP A 39 -10.72 -3.92 2.54
C ASP A 39 -10.37 -2.69 1.71
N LEU A 40 -9.62 -2.84 0.64
CA LEU A 40 -9.20 -1.73 -0.19
C LEU A 40 -10.34 -1.15 -1.01
N LYS A 41 -10.42 0.18 -0.99
CA LYS A 41 -11.29 0.96 -1.85
C LYS A 41 -10.43 1.62 -2.91
N LEU A 42 -11.03 1.99 -4.03
CA LEU A 42 -10.33 2.57 -5.16
C LEU A 42 -10.89 3.94 -5.48
N VAL A 43 -9.99 4.91 -5.64
CA VAL A 43 -10.33 6.24 -6.11
C VAL A 43 -9.36 6.59 -7.25
N TRP A 44 -9.92 6.79 -8.44
CA TRP A 44 -9.12 7.25 -9.58
C TRP A 44 -9.31 8.75 -9.72
N ALA A 45 -8.28 9.50 -9.38
CA ALA A 45 -8.29 10.96 -9.39
C ALA A 45 -7.11 11.47 -10.22
N PRO A 46 -7.22 11.43 -11.56
CA PRO A 46 -6.12 11.84 -12.43
C PRO A 46 -5.60 13.23 -12.07
N SER A 47 -4.29 13.34 -11.90
CA SER A 47 -3.65 14.60 -11.54
C SER A 47 -2.33 14.74 -12.30
N PRO A 48 -2.27 15.63 -13.30
CA PRO A 48 -1.04 15.85 -14.06
C PRO A 48 0.06 16.51 -13.25
N THR A 49 -0.29 17.14 -12.12
CA THR A 49 0.68 17.84 -11.28
C THR A 49 1.18 16.99 -10.10
N SER A 50 0.65 15.78 -9.94
CA SER A 50 1.07 14.89 -8.86
C SER A 50 2.49 14.37 -9.10
N GLU A 51 3.32 14.40 -8.07
CA GLU A 51 4.67 13.85 -8.12
C GLU A 51 4.67 12.32 -8.04
N ILE A 52 3.60 11.74 -7.53
CA ILE A 52 3.43 10.30 -7.41
C ILE A 52 2.27 9.84 -8.28
N GLU A 53 2.34 8.61 -8.76
CA GLU A 53 1.30 8.06 -9.62
C GLU A 53 0.16 7.43 -8.83
N GLY A 54 0.40 7.04 -7.58
CA GLY A 54 -0.62 6.48 -6.72
C GLY A 54 -0.13 6.31 -5.29
N GLU A 55 -1.06 6.01 -4.40
CA GLU A 55 -0.77 5.76 -2.99
C GLU A 55 -1.93 5.04 -2.33
N VAL A 56 -1.65 4.40 -1.20
CA VAL A 56 -2.69 3.79 -0.37
C VAL A 56 -2.68 4.49 0.98
N LYS A 57 -3.85 5.03 1.35
CA LYS A 57 -4.06 5.68 2.65
C LYS A 57 -5.33 5.14 3.27
N ARG A 58 -5.23 4.61 4.50
CA ARG A 58 -6.39 4.17 5.27
C ARG A 58 -7.32 3.24 4.48
N CYS A 59 -6.75 2.21 3.86
CA CYS A 59 -7.49 1.24 3.07
C CYS A 59 -8.14 1.83 1.81
N THR A 60 -7.68 2.98 1.34
CA THR A 60 -8.11 3.56 0.08
C THR A 60 -6.92 3.72 -0.84
N MET A 61 -7.03 3.16 -2.03
CA MET A 61 -6.00 3.30 -3.06
C MET A 61 -6.36 4.48 -3.96
N TYR A 62 -5.49 5.47 -3.98
CA TYR A 62 -5.64 6.63 -4.85
C TYR A 62 -4.73 6.47 -6.05
N ILE A 63 -5.29 6.58 -7.24
CA ILE A 63 -4.55 6.50 -8.48
C ILE A 63 -4.62 7.85 -9.16
N TYR A 64 -3.45 8.42 -9.45
CA TYR A 64 -3.32 9.75 -10.04
C TYR A 64 -2.91 9.71 -11.51
N SER A 65 -2.67 8.52 -12.04
CA SER A 65 -2.32 8.32 -13.44
C SER A 65 -3.46 8.77 -14.36
N GLU A 66 -3.11 9.43 -15.46
CA GLU A 66 -4.10 10.04 -16.35
C GLU A 66 -4.76 9.06 -17.32
N THR A 67 -4.01 8.05 -17.77
CA THR A 67 -4.53 7.10 -18.74
C THR A 67 -4.90 5.79 -18.08
N LEU A 68 -5.84 5.06 -18.69
CA LEU A 68 -6.23 3.75 -18.17
C LEU A 68 -5.04 2.79 -18.10
N LYS A 69 -4.20 2.79 -19.12
CA LYS A 69 -3.03 1.91 -19.17
C LYS A 69 -2.07 2.19 -18.01
N ALA A 70 -1.77 3.46 -17.77
CA ALA A 70 -0.91 3.86 -16.66
C ALA A 70 -1.58 3.58 -15.32
N ALA A 71 -2.87 3.82 -15.21
CA ALA A 71 -3.64 3.57 -14.00
C ALA A 71 -3.68 2.07 -13.65
N MET A 72 -3.81 1.20 -14.65
CA MET A 72 -3.76 -0.25 -14.43
C MET A 72 -2.41 -0.69 -13.90
N LYS A 73 -1.33 -0.13 -14.43
CA LYS A 73 0.03 -0.41 -13.96
C LYS A 73 0.21 0.07 -12.53
N THR A 74 -0.23 1.29 -12.24
CA THR A 74 -0.16 1.87 -10.90
C THR A 74 -0.97 1.06 -9.90
N LEU A 75 -2.17 0.65 -10.27
CA LEU A 75 -3.02 -0.17 -9.42
C LEU A 75 -2.33 -1.47 -9.02
N ARG A 76 -1.75 -2.17 -9.98
CA ARG A 76 -1.04 -3.42 -9.71
C ARG A 76 0.15 -3.20 -8.78
N HIS A 77 0.90 -2.14 -9.02
CA HIS A 77 2.05 -1.80 -8.19
C HIS A 77 1.62 -1.50 -6.75
N GLU A 78 0.65 -0.62 -6.58
CA GLU A 78 0.17 -0.22 -5.26
C GLU A 78 -0.50 -1.38 -4.53
N PHE A 79 -1.23 -2.22 -5.24
CA PHE A 79 -1.84 -3.39 -4.63
C PHE A 79 -0.79 -4.37 -4.13
N LEU A 80 0.21 -4.67 -4.94
CA LEU A 80 1.28 -5.59 -4.55
C LEU A 80 2.09 -5.03 -3.38
N ASP A 81 2.38 -3.75 -3.40
CA ASP A 81 3.08 -3.10 -2.31
C ASP A 81 2.27 -3.20 -1.01
N TYR A 82 0.97 -2.92 -1.06
CA TYR A 82 0.07 -3.06 0.07
C TYR A 82 0.03 -4.50 0.60
N ALA A 83 -0.12 -5.47 -0.31
CA ALA A 83 -0.22 -6.88 0.07
C ALA A 83 1.07 -7.38 0.72
N VAL A 84 2.21 -7.03 0.16
CA VAL A 84 3.52 -7.41 0.72
C VAL A 84 3.73 -6.75 2.07
N THR A 85 3.39 -5.47 2.19
CA THR A 85 3.51 -4.74 3.46
C THR A 85 2.67 -5.39 4.54
N GLN A 86 1.42 -5.75 4.22
CA GLN A 86 0.55 -6.46 5.15
C GLN A 86 1.14 -7.79 5.60
N LEU A 87 1.78 -8.51 4.69
CA LEU A 87 2.38 -9.80 4.97
C LEU A 87 3.57 -9.68 5.91
N ILE A 88 4.42 -8.68 5.74
CA ILE A 88 5.65 -8.55 6.51
C ILE A 88 5.45 -7.78 7.83
N GLU A 89 4.36 -7.02 7.98
CA GLU A 89 4.14 -6.18 9.17
C GLU A 89 4.20 -6.96 10.48
N PRO A 90 3.54 -8.13 10.64
CA PRO A 90 3.65 -8.90 11.87
C PRO A 90 5.09 -9.32 12.19
N TYR A 91 5.87 -9.65 11.19
CA TYR A 91 7.28 -10.02 11.38
C TYR A 91 8.11 -8.83 11.84
N LYS A 92 7.84 -7.64 11.31
CA LYS A 92 8.50 -6.41 11.76
C LYS A 92 8.19 -6.11 13.23
N GLU A 93 6.95 -6.27 13.63
CA GLU A 93 6.53 -6.05 15.01
C GLU A 93 7.25 -7.00 15.97
N VAL A 94 7.29 -8.29 15.62
CA VAL A 94 7.98 -9.30 16.43
C VAL A 94 9.48 -9.00 16.50
N THR A 95 10.08 -8.69 15.36
CA THR A 95 11.52 -8.38 15.30
C THR A 95 11.85 -7.16 16.14
N ASN A 96 11.07 -6.10 16.04
CA ASN A 96 11.30 -4.87 16.82
C ASN A 96 11.12 -5.12 18.31
N ALA A 97 10.12 -5.91 18.71
CA ALA A 97 9.91 -6.26 20.11
C ALA A 97 11.08 -7.08 20.65
N LEU A 98 11.59 -8.02 19.86
CA LEU A 98 12.72 -8.86 20.25
C LEU A 98 13.99 -8.01 20.40
N ILE A 99 14.26 -7.11 19.47
CA ILE A 99 15.41 -6.19 19.56
C ILE A 99 15.31 -5.33 20.80
N ALA A 100 14.15 -4.77 21.11
CA ALA A 100 13.94 -3.96 22.28
C ALA A 100 14.22 -4.76 23.57
N LEU A 101 13.77 -6.01 23.62
CA LEU A 101 13.99 -6.89 24.77
C LEU A 101 15.48 -7.19 24.95
N ILE A 102 16.18 -7.54 23.87
CA ILE A 102 17.62 -7.83 23.91
C ILE A 102 18.40 -6.60 24.36
N ASN A 103 18.06 -5.41 23.87
CA ASN A 103 18.70 -4.17 24.25
C ASN A 103 18.50 -3.87 25.74
N LYS A 104 17.29 -4.12 26.25
CA LYS A 104 16.99 -3.92 27.67
C LYS A 104 17.82 -4.86 28.55
N GLN A 105 17.94 -6.13 28.16
CA GLN A 105 18.75 -7.11 28.90
C GLN A 105 20.23 -6.74 28.88
N ALA A 106 20.73 -6.33 27.71
CA ALA A 106 22.13 -5.93 27.58
C ALA A 106 22.44 -4.71 28.46
N TYR A 107 21.54 -3.74 28.49
CA TYR A 107 21.69 -2.57 29.33
C TYR A 107 21.71 -2.95 30.81
N ALA A 108 20.80 -3.83 31.25
CA ALA A 108 20.76 -4.28 32.63
C ALA A 108 22.05 -4.99 33.06
N ARG A 109 22.60 -5.82 32.17
CA ARG A 109 23.89 -6.50 32.43
C ARG A 109 25.03 -5.51 32.53
N LYS A 110 25.04 -4.51 31.65
CA LYS A 110 26.04 -3.44 31.66
C LYS A 110 26.00 -2.69 32.99
N GLU A 111 24.82 -2.31 33.47
CA GLU A 111 24.66 -1.58 34.71
C GLU A 111 25.16 -2.37 35.92
N LYS A 112 24.84 -3.68 35.96
CA LYS A 112 25.34 -4.54 37.04
C LYS A 112 26.86 -4.63 37.04
N LEU A 113 27.47 -4.73 35.89
CA LEU A 113 28.93 -4.80 35.77
C LEU A 113 29.56 -3.49 36.20
N VAL A 114 29.02 -2.36 35.78
CA VAL A 114 29.52 -1.04 36.15
C VAL A 114 29.45 -0.85 37.67
N GLU A 115 28.35 -1.21 38.30
CA GLU A 115 28.19 -1.14 39.74
C GLU A 115 29.22 -2.00 40.49
N ALA A 116 29.41 -3.24 40.00
CA ALA A 116 30.40 -4.15 40.60
C ALA A 116 31.82 -3.60 40.51
N LEU A 117 32.17 -3.08 39.31
CA LEU A 117 33.50 -2.49 39.11
C LEU A 117 33.71 -1.21 39.92
N ALA A 118 32.67 -0.38 40.04
CA ALA A 118 32.74 0.83 40.84
C ALA A 118 33.06 0.53 42.31
N ILE A 119 32.52 -0.55 42.86
CA ILE A 119 32.82 -0.99 44.22
C ILE A 119 34.28 -1.39 44.35
N LEU A 120 34.84 -2.09 43.37
CA LEU A 120 36.23 -2.51 43.38
C LEU A 120 37.22 -1.34 43.34
N PHE A 121 36.84 -0.25 42.72
CA PHE A 121 37.71 0.93 42.55
C PHE A 121 37.40 2.07 43.52
N SER A 122 36.51 1.87 44.44
CA SER A 122 36.17 2.91 45.44
C SER A 122 37.14 2.98 46.64
#